data_01986d55de4f4120beb4283ea4f48d5d
#
_entry.id   01986d55de4f4120beb4283ea4f48d5d
#
_cell.length_a   1.000
_cell.length_b   1.000
_cell.length_c   1.000
_cell.angle_alpha   90.00
_cell.angle_beta   90.00
_cell.angle_gamma   90.00
#
_symmetry.space_group_name_H-M   'P 1'
#
loop_
_entity.id
_entity.type
_entity.pdbx_description
1 polymer ?
#
loop_
_entity_poly.entity_id
_entity_poly.type
_entity_poly.pdbx_seq_one_letter_code
_entity_poly.pdbx_strand_id
1 'polypeptide(L)'
;MYIYADESCLGNQFQDRARPGAAAGLIEQFHERRGWQRRDFAIFEPDTTNNRMAIRSAIVGLQSLKRPCDVVFTSDSQYLVRGMSDWIHGWARKGWKRKGGPIENLEAWRRLAGVARPHRIEWRWVRGHADHPKNEYANELAIRTAREGRAIDGLVPSGFDGWIADQQEGGKFLEFLDVPPDEPFRPAPPPPE
;
A
#
# COMPACT_ATOMS: atom_id res chain seq x y z
N MET A 1 -7.03 5.51 -10.95
CA MET A 1 -5.71 4.98 -10.56
C MET A 1 -5.92 3.98 -9.44
N TYR A 2 -5.28 2.83 -9.48
CA TYR A 2 -5.36 1.81 -8.44
C TYR A 2 -3.96 1.57 -7.88
N ILE A 3 -3.86 1.45 -6.55
CA ILE A 3 -2.63 1.09 -5.85
C ILE A 3 -2.96 -0.05 -4.90
N TYR A 4 -2.23 -1.14 -5.02
CA TYR A 4 -2.29 -2.30 -4.13
C TYR A 4 -0.96 -2.39 -3.42
N ALA A 5 -0.96 -2.40 -2.10
CA ALA A 5 0.27 -2.43 -1.33
C ALA A 5 0.17 -3.36 -0.13
N ASP A 6 1.30 -3.96 0.18
CA ASP A 6 1.47 -4.87 1.31
C ASP A 6 2.86 -4.70 1.91
N GLU A 7 3.06 -5.22 3.12
CA GLU A 7 4.31 -5.14 3.85
C GLU A 7 4.72 -6.50 4.45
N SER A 8 6.03 -6.66 4.64
CA SER A 8 6.60 -7.84 5.28
C SER A 8 7.77 -7.45 6.16
N CYS A 9 7.72 -7.82 7.44
CA CYS A 9 8.84 -7.68 8.36
C CYS A 9 9.33 -9.06 8.80
N LEU A 10 10.62 -9.32 8.61
CA LEU A 10 11.24 -10.58 9.01
C LEU A 10 11.53 -10.55 10.51
N GLY A 11 11.28 -11.67 11.18
CA GLY A 11 11.64 -11.81 12.59
C GLY A 11 10.75 -11.06 13.58
N ASN A 12 9.49 -10.79 13.26
CA ASN A 12 8.53 -10.14 14.17
C ASN A 12 8.38 -10.82 15.53
N GLN A 13 8.76 -12.10 15.66
CA GLN A 13 8.74 -12.86 16.91
C GLN A 13 9.92 -12.51 17.85
N PHE A 14 10.95 -11.82 17.37
CA PHE A 14 12.13 -11.49 18.17
C PHE A 14 12.13 -10.01 18.54
N GLN A 15 12.23 -9.70 19.85
CA GLN A 15 12.28 -8.31 20.33
C GLN A 15 13.71 -7.75 20.43
N ASP A 16 14.73 -8.60 20.43
CA ASP A 16 16.11 -8.24 20.72
C ASP A 16 17.01 -8.10 19.49
N ARG A 17 16.45 -8.12 18.29
CA ARG A 17 17.20 -8.06 17.02
C ARG A 17 16.59 -7.04 16.08
N ALA A 18 17.44 -6.48 15.21
CA ALA A 18 16.98 -5.69 14.06
C ALA A 18 15.96 -6.51 13.26
N ARG A 19 14.86 -5.86 12.89
CA ARG A 19 13.75 -6.46 12.16
C ARG A 19 13.68 -5.85 10.76
N PRO A 20 14.44 -6.40 9.81
CA PRO A 20 14.38 -5.90 8.45
C PRO A 20 12.98 -6.09 7.90
N GLY A 21 12.50 -5.06 7.23
CA GLY A 21 11.19 -5.08 6.63
C GLY A 21 11.17 -4.36 5.29
N ALA A 22 10.18 -4.73 4.50
CA ALA A 22 9.91 -4.12 3.21
C ALA A 22 8.43 -3.84 3.06
N ALA A 23 8.12 -2.92 2.17
CA ALA A 23 6.78 -2.80 1.61
C ALA A 23 6.89 -2.66 0.11
N ALA A 24 5.91 -3.19 -0.59
CA ALA A 24 5.86 -3.14 -2.04
C ALA A 24 4.45 -2.85 -2.51
N GLY A 25 4.32 -2.47 -3.77
CA GLY A 25 3.01 -2.25 -4.35
C GLY A 25 3.01 -2.24 -5.86
N LEU A 26 1.82 -2.54 -6.37
CA LEU A 26 1.43 -2.45 -7.75
C LEU A 26 0.64 -1.15 -7.96
N ILE A 27 1.08 -0.32 -8.88
CA ILE A 27 0.34 0.86 -9.34
C ILE A 27 -0.17 0.57 -10.74
N GLU A 28 -1.46 0.74 -10.95
CA GLU A 28 -2.04 0.49 -12.27
C GLU A 28 -3.08 1.54 -12.68
N GLN A 29 -3.18 1.73 -13.98
CA GLN A 29 -4.21 2.54 -14.62
C GLN A 29 -4.71 1.84 -15.88
N PHE A 30 -6.02 1.80 -16.05
CA PHE A 30 -6.62 1.30 -17.28
C PHE A 30 -6.79 2.42 -18.30
N HIS A 31 -6.46 2.12 -19.54
CA HIS A 31 -6.69 2.97 -20.70
C HIS A 31 -7.45 2.19 -21.76
N GLU A 32 -8.57 2.71 -22.24
CA GLU A 32 -9.41 2.04 -23.24
C GLU A 32 -8.63 1.54 -24.47
N ARG A 33 -7.62 2.30 -24.92
CA ARG A 33 -6.83 1.95 -26.11
C ARG A 33 -5.57 1.13 -25.83
N ARG A 34 -5.04 1.14 -24.59
CA ARG A 34 -3.73 0.55 -24.25
C ARG A 34 -3.84 -0.56 -23.21
N GLY A 35 -5.05 -0.79 -22.69
CA GLY A 35 -5.24 -1.70 -21.55
C GLY A 35 -4.58 -1.22 -20.28
N TRP A 36 -4.23 -2.14 -19.42
CA TRP A 36 -3.58 -1.87 -18.17
C TRP A 36 -2.15 -1.35 -18.35
N GLN A 37 -1.83 -0.28 -17.66
CA GLN A 37 -0.47 0.25 -17.51
C GLN A 37 -0.04 0.05 -16.07
N ARG A 38 0.96 -0.81 -15.84
CA ARG A 38 1.36 -1.30 -14.52
C ARG A 38 2.80 -0.96 -14.19
N ARG A 39 3.03 -0.57 -12.93
CA ARG A 39 4.35 -0.31 -12.36
C ARG A 39 4.43 -0.88 -10.95
N ASP A 40 5.60 -1.39 -10.60
CA ASP A 40 5.91 -1.84 -9.26
C ASP A 40 6.82 -0.84 -8.56
N PHE A 41 6.67 -0.77 -7.24
CA PHE A 41 7.62 -0.15 -6.34
C PHE A 41 7.91 -1.09 -5.17
N ALA A 42 9.09 -1.00 -4.58
CA ALA A 42 9.39 -1.66 -3.33
C ALA A 42 10.41 -0.87 -2.52
N ILE A 43 10.22 -0.82 -1.22
CA ILE A 43 11.08 -0.14 -0.25
C ILE A 43 11.56 -1.12 0.81
N PHE A 44 12.74 -0.87 1.35
CA PHE A 44 13.37 -1.69 2.38
C PHE A 44 13.86 -0.82 3.53
N GLU A 45 13.72 -1.33 4.76
CA GLU A 45 14.34 -0.78 5.97
C GLU A 45 15.01 -1.90 6.77
N PRO A 46 16.24 -1.66 7.28
CA PRO A 46 16.98 -2.68 8.02
C PRO A 46 16.40 -2.94 9.42
N ASP A 47 15.65 -1.99 9.99
CA ASP A 47 14.95 -2.11 11.27
C ASP A 47 13.65 -1.32 11.25
N THR A 48 12.51 -2.01 11.32
CA THR A 48 11.20 -1.41 11.17
C THR A 48 10.08 -2.25 11.76
N THR A 49 8.83 -1.84 11.56
CA THR A 49 7.61 -2.58 11.94
C THR A 49 6.63 -2.62 10.78
N ASN A 50 5.74 -3.62 10.73
CA ASN A 50 4.67 -3.70 9.72
C ASN A 50 3.88 -2.40 9.68
N ASN A 51 3.41 -1.88 10.80
CA ASN A 51 2.65 -0.63 10.86
C ASN A 51 3.39 0.55 10.21
N ARG A 52 4.70 0.66 10.44
CA ARG A 52 5.52 1.71 9.83
C ARG A 52 5.67 1.49 8.33
N MET A 53 5.89 0.26 7.90
CA MET A 53 6.03 -0.06 6.48
C MET A 53 4.72 0.12 5.72
N ALA A 54 3.56 -0.20 6.32
CA ALA A 54 2.24 0.08 5.74
C ALA A 54 2.06 1.58 5.46
N ILE A 55 2.38 2.46 6.41
CA ILE A 55 2.30 3.91 6.18
C ILE A 55 3.27 4.34 5.06
N ARG A 56 4.49 3.79 5.07
CA ARG A 56 5.51 4.13 4.07
C ARG A 56 5.16 3.67 2.67
N SER A 57 4.50 2.51 2.50
CA SER A 57 4.02 2.05 1.20
C SER A 57 3.05 3.06 0.59
N ALA A 58 2.13 3.58 1.42
CA ALA A 58 1.18 4.60 0.98
C ALA A 58 1.87 5.93 0.62
N ILE A 59 2.86 6.36 1.40
CA ILE A 59 3.64 7.56 1.09
C ILE A 59 4.33 7.40 -0.27
N VAL A 60 5.03 6.30 -0.50
CA VAL A 60 5.80 6.09 -1.74
C VAL A 60 4.87 5.91 -2.93
N GLY A 61 3.81 5.12 -2.80
CA GLY A 61 2.83 4.92 -3.85
C GLY A 61 2.19 6.23 -4.30
N LEU A 62 1.75 7.08 -3.35
CA LEU A 62 1.13 8.37 -3.67
C LEU A 62 2.15 9.40 -4.19
N GLN A 63 3.37 9.46 -3.64
CA GLN A 63 4.42 10.36 -4.12
C GLN A 63 4.88 10.06 -5.54
N SER A 64 4.69 8.84 -6.02
CA SER A 64 5.01 8.48 -7.41
C SER A 64 4.04 9.06 -8.44
N LEU A 65 2.88 9.54 -7.99
CA LEU A 65 1.88 10.16 -8.84
C LEU A 65 2.26 11.62 -9.16
N LYS A 66 2.42 11.92 -10.45
CA LYS A 66 2.93 13.23 -10.91
C LYS A 66 1.90 14.37 -10.86
N ARG A 67 0.62 14.06 -10.60
CA ARG A 67 -0.48 15.02 -10.59
C ARG A 67 -1.59 14.54 -9.65
N PRO A 68 -2.52 15.41 -9.20
CA PRO A 68 -3.71 14.99 -8.48
C PRO A 68 -4.49 13.92 -9.25
N CYS A 69 -4.89 12.86 -8.54
CA CYS A 69 -5.59 11.70 -9.11
C CYS A 69 -6.75 11.28 -8.21
N ASP A 70 -7.73 10.61 -8.81
CA ASP A 70 -8.64 9.72 -8.10
C ASP A 70 -7.92 8.39 -7.92
N VAL A 71 -7.77 7.96 -6.67
CA VAL A 71 -6.98 6.78 -6.29
C VAL A 71 -7.82 5.83 -5.45
N VAL A 72 -7.88 4.57 -5.83
CA VAL A 72 -8.31 3.48 -4.95
C VAL A 72 -7.04 2.86 -4.38
N PHE A 73 -6.80 3.05 -3.09
CA PHE A 73 -5.66 2.48 -2.37
C PHE A 73 -6.11 1.27 -1.58
N THR A 74 -5.65 0.09 -1.97
CA THR A 74 -6.01 -1.19 -1.36
C THR A 74 -4.86 -1.76 -0.54
N SER A 75 -5.13 -2.13 0.71
CA SER A 75 -4.18 -2.78 1.61
C SER A 75 -4.92 -3.67 2.61
N ASP A 76 -4.26 -4.71 3.10
CA ASP A 76 -4.75 -5.54 4.20
C ASP A 76 -4.40 -4.97 5.59
N SER A 77 -3.62 -3.90 5.65
CA SER A 77 -3.30 -3.19 6.88
C SER A 77 -4.50 -2.37 7.39
N GLN A 78 -5.25 -2.94 8.35
CA GLN A 78 -6.31 -2.18 9.04
C GLN A 78 -5.76 -0.92 9.72
N TYR A 79 -4.51 -0.96 10.18
CA TYR A 79 -3.86 0.19 10.80
C TYR A 79 -3.77 1.36 9.82
N LEU A 80 -3.31 1.11 8.59
CA LEU A 80 -3.23 2.12 7.55
C LEU A 80 -4.61 2.64 7.14
N VAL A 81 -5.51 1.72 6.77
CA VAL A 81 -6.83 2.09 6.23
C VAL A 81 -7.65 2.87 7.24
N ARG A 82 -7.77 2.38 8.49
CA ARG A 82 -8.47 3.11 9.57
C ARG A 82 -7.76 4.39 9.96
N GLY A 83 -6.44 4.40 9.93
CA GLY A 83 -5.65 5.59 10.19
C GLY A 83 -6.04 6.74 9.28
N MET A 84 -6.12 6.47 7.99
CA MET A 84 -6.44 7.48 6.97
C MET A 84 -7.94 7.77 6.83
N SER A 85 -8.81 6.79 7.04
CA SER A 85 -10.27 6.99 6.94
C SER A 85 -10.85 7.66 8.18
N ASP A 86 -10.36 7.29 9.39
CA ASP A 86 -11.02 7.67 10.63
C ASP A 86 -10.15 8.52 11.55
N TRP A 87 -8.91 8.05 11.87
CA TRP A 87 -8.16 8.62 13.00
C TRP A 87 -7.51 9.95 12.68
N ILE A 88 -7.01 10.13 11.47
CA ILE A 88 -6.22 11.29 11.06
C ILE A 88 -6.97 12.61 11.27
N HIS A 89 -8.27 12.62 10.98
CA HIS A 89 -9.13 13.79 11.15
C HIS A 89 -9.28 14.18 12.63
N GLY A 90 -9.39 13.18 13.51
CA GLY A 90 -9.47 13.40 14.94
C GLY A 90 -8.15 13.88 15.54
N TRP A 91 -7.03 13.33 15.06
CA TRP A 91 -5.70 13.74 15.53
C TRP A 91 -5.35 15.15 15.08
N ALA A 92 -5.57 15.49 13.83
CA ALA A 92 -5.26 16.81 13.31
C ALA A 92 -6.06 17.90 14.01
N ARG A 93 -7.38 17.73 14.21
CA ARG A 93 -8.22 18.67 14.98
C ARG A 93 -7.74 18.90 16.42
N LYS A 94 -7.03 17.92 17.02
CA LYS A 94 -6.46 18.00 18.37
C LYS A 94 -4.98 18.37 18.37
N GLY A 95 -4.46 18.96 17.28
CA GLY A 95 -3.06 19.31 17.15
C GLY A 95 -2.12 18.09 17.20
N TRP A 96 -2.55 16.96 16.61
CA TRP A 96 -1.82 15.69 16.56
C TRP A 96 -1.55 15.09 17.95
N LYS A 97 -2.57 15.15 18.81
CA LYS A 97 -2.57 14.58 20.15
C LYS A 97 -3.71 13.60 20.34
N ARG A 98 -3.52 12.58 21.19
CA ARG A 98 -4.58 11.66 21.60
C ARG A 98 -4.62 11.49 23.11
N LYS A 99 -5.78 11.11 23.69
CA LYS A 99 -5.86 10.62 25.06
C LYS A 99 -5.12 9.27 25.14
N GLY A 100 -4.31 9.08 26.17
CA GLY A 100 -3.65 7.80 26.41
C GLY A 100 -2.26 7.65 25.79
N GLY A 101 -1.57 8.76 25.50
CA GLY A 101 -0.16 8.74 25.14
C GLY A 101 0.15 9.22 23.71
N PRO A 102 1.40 9.11 23.28
CA PRO A 102 1.83 9.58 21.96
C PRO A 102 1.18 8.78 20.83
N ILE A 103 1.03 9.40 19.68
CA ILE A 103 0.63 8.71 18.46
C ILE A 103 1.87 8.00 17.91
N GLU A 104 1.81 6.68 17.80
CA GLU A 104 2.88 5.92 17.15
C GLU A 104 3.02 6.33 15.67
N ASN A 105 4.25 6.35 15.18
CA ASN A 105 4.57 6.74 13.79
C ASN A 105 4.05 8.14 13.40
N LEU A 106 3.94 9.07 14.36
CA LEU A 106 3.33 10.40 14.15
C LEU A 106 3.90 11.13 12.93
N GLU A 107 5.23 11.15 12.79
CA GLU A 107 5.89 11.81 11.66
C GLU A 107 5.50 11.19 10.31
N ALA A 108 5.42 9.85 10.25
CA ALA A 108 4.99 9.15 9.05
C ALA A 108 3.52 9.47 8.73
N TRP A 109 2.64 9.53 9.73
CA TRP A 109 1.24 9.94 9.56
C TRP A 109 1.10 11.37 9.03
N ARG A 110 1.85 12.32 9.59
CA ARG A 110 1.86 13.72 9.11
C ARG A 110 2.33 13.80 7.66
N ARG A 111 3.39 13.07 7.34
CA ARG A 111 3.91 13.01 5.97
C ARG A 111 2.88 12.40 5.01
N LEU A 112 2.24 11.29 5.41
CA LEU A 112 1.20 10.67 4.60
C LEU A 112 0.02 11.61 4.38
N ALA A 113 -0.43 12.34 5.42
CA ALA A 113 -1.48 13.35 5.30
C ALA A 113 -1.14 14.41 4.24
N GLY A 114 0.09 14.93 4.28
CA GLY A 114 0.55 15.91 3.31
C GLY A 114 0.58 15.39 1.87
N VAL A 115 1.04 14.14 1.69
CA VAL A 115 1.12 13.49 0.37
C VAL A 115 -0.26 13.12 -0.16
N ALA A 116 -1.18 12.70 0.70
CA ALA A 116 -2.54 12.31 0.33
C ALA A 116 -3.43 13.50 -0.06
N ARG A 117 -3.19 14.68 0.52
CA ARG A 117 -4.04 15.87 0.37
C ARG A 117 -4.36 16.28 -1.07
N PRO A 118 -3.42 16.23 -2.04
CA PRO A 118 -3.71 16.59 -3.43
C PRO A 118 -4.64 15.62 -4.15
N HIS A 119 -4.83 14.41 -3.62
CA HIS A 119 -5.55 13.33 -4.27
C HIS A 119 -6.93 13.13 -3.65
N ARG A 120 -7.88 12.59 -4.41
CA ARG A 120 -9.11 12.01 -3.88
C ARG A 120 -8.87 10.52 -3.70
N ILE A 121 -8.92 10.02 -2.48
CA ILE A 121 -8.48 8.65 -2.18
C ILE A 121 -9.60 7.87 -1.51
N GLU A 122 -9.95 6.73 -2.09
CA GLU A 122 -10.70 5.67 -1.43
C GLU A 122 -9.70 4.71 -0.78
N TRP A 123 -9.74 4.62 0.56
CA TRP A 123 -8.92 3.67 1.31
C TRP A 123 -9.71 2.37 1.46
N ARG A 124 -9.26 1.32 0.78
CA ARG A 124 -9.94 0.03 0.74
C ARG A 124 -9.17 -1.00 1.55
N TRP A 125 -9.84 -1.57 2.53
CA TRP A 125 -9.30 -2.70 3.25
C TRP A 125 -9.71 -4.02 2.56
N VAL A 126 -8.75 -4.93 2.42
CA VAL A 126 -8.99 -6.32 2.03
C VAL A 126 -8.47 -7.24 3.12
N ARG A 127 -9.05 -8.41 3.22
CA ARG A 127 -8.53 -9.41 4.15
C ARG A 127 -7.23 -9.98 3.57
N GLY A 128 -6.16 -9.96 4.33
CA GLY A 128 -4.89 -10.58 3.96
C GLY A 128 -5.05 -12.08 3.72
N HIS A 129 -4.33 -12.61 2.75
CA HIS A 129 -4.37 -14.02 2.36
C HIS A 129 -5.79 -14.55 2.03
N ALA A 130 -6.64 -13.72 1.46
CA ALA A 130 -8.03 -14.02 1.14
C ALA A 130 -8.32 -13.88 -0.36
N ASP A 131 -7.46 -14.48 -1.18
CA ASP A 131 -7.64 -14.63 -2.62
C ASP A 131 -7.79 -13.30 -3.40
N HIS A 132 -7.16 -12.22 -2.93
CA HIS A 132 -7.09 -10.97 -3.68
C HIS A 132 -5.77 -10.90 -4.49
N PRO A 133 -5.76 -11.25 -5.80
CA PRO A 133 -4.52 -11.51 -6.54
C PRO A 133 -3.52 -10.36 -6.51
N LYS A 134 -4.00 -9.11 -6.64
CA LYS A 134 -3.11 -7.94 -6.68
C LYS A 134 -2.49 -7.61 -5.31
N ASN A 135 -3.20 -7.92 -4.20
CA ASN A 135 -2.62 -7.79 -2.86
C ASN A 135 -1.61 -8.91 -2.58
N GLU A 136 -1.93 -10.16 -2.98
CA GLU A 136 -1.00 -11.30 -2.86
C GLU A 136 0.29 -11.06 -3.66
N TYR A 137 0.19 -10.49 -4.85
CA TYR A 137 1.35 -10.07 -5.64
C TYR A 137 2.21 -9.05 -4.90
N ALA A 138 1.59 -8.01 -4.32
CA ALA A 138 2.29 -7.01 -3.54
C ALA A 138 2.98 -7.62 -2.31
N ASN A 139 2.32 -8.58 -1.62
CA ASN A 139 2.88 -9.34 -0.52
C ASN A 139 4.12 -10.14 -0.93
N GLU A 140 4.05 -10.91 -2.02
CA GLU A 140 5.21 -11.67 -2.51
C GLU A 140 6.39 -10.74 -2.86
N LEU A 141 6.11 -9.60 -3.50
CA LEU A 141 7.12 -8.61 -3.82
C LEU A 141 7.75 -8.02 -2.54
N ALA A 142 6.94 -7.74 -1.51
CA ALA A 142 7.42 -7.25 -0.21
C ALA A 142 8.30 -8.31 0.50
N ILE A 143 7.86 -9.58 0.53
CA ILE A 143 8.63 -10.70 1.11
C ILE A 143 9.98 -10.85 0.40
N ARG A 144 9.99 -10.85 -0.93
CA ARG A 144 11.22 -10.94 -1.71
C ARG A 144 12.15 -9.77 -1.39
N THR A 145 11.64 -8.55 -1.41
CA THR A 145 12.41 -7.34 -1.09
C THR A 145 12.99 -7.38 0.32
N ALA A 146 12.23 -7.84 1.32
CA ALA A 146 12.72 -7.98 2.69
C ALA A 146 13.84 -9.02 2.80
N ARG A 147 13.75 -10.13 2.08
CA ARG A 147 14.79 -11.19 2.05
C ARG A 147 16.06 -10.75 1.34
N GLU A 148 15.92 -10.04 0.23
CA GLU A 148 17.05 -9.52 -0.55
C GLU A 148 17.72 -8.31 0.12
N GLY A 149 17.03 -7.63 1.04
CA GLY A 149 17.53 -6.45 1.74
C GLY A 149 17.75 -5.25 0.80
N ARG A 150 17.04 -5.19 -0.33
CA ARG A 150 17.26 -4.20 -1.37
C ARG A 150 15.95 -3.65 -1.93
N ALA A 151 15.79 -2.33 -1.87
CA ALA A 151 14.69 -1.60 -2.49
C ALA A 151 14.77 -1.59 -4.03
N ILE A 152 13.64 -1.35 -4.68
CA ILE A 152 13.57 -0.99 -6.11
C ILE A 152 13.77 0.53 -6.21
N ASP A 153 14.61 0.95 -7.14
CA ASP A 153 14.81 2.37 -7.41
C ASP A 153 13.71 2.91 -8.32
N GLY A 154 12.86 3.76 -7.76
CA GLY A 154 11.73 4.37 -8.45
C GLY A 154 10.61 3.38 -8.81
N LEU A 155 9.99 3.59 -9.97
CA LEU A 155 8.96 2.73 -10.53
C LEU A 155 9.53 1.91 -11.69
N VAL A 156 9.32 0.59 -11.64
CA VAL A 156 9.73 -0.33 -12.71
C VAL A 156 8.50 -0.91 -13.44
N PRO A 157 8.64 -1.44 -14.65
CA PRO A 157 7.58 -2.24 -15.28
C PRO A 157 7.15 -3.37 -14.36
N SER A 158 5.84 -3.58 -14.20
CA SER A 158 5.33 -4.59 -13.29
C SER A 158 5.50 -6.01 -13.85
N GLY A 159 5.80 -6.94 -12.94
CA GLY A 159 5.78 -8.37 -13.20
C GLY A 159 4.43 -9.04 -13.00
N PHE A 160 3.36 -8.30 -12.68
CA PHE A 160 2.06 -8.86 -12.31
C PHE A 160 1.47 -9.78 -13.37
N ASP A 161 1.57 -9.42 -14.66
CA ASP A 161 0.94 -10.20 -15.74
C ASP A 161 1.57 -11.60 -15.88
N GLY A 162 2.89 -11.70 -15.73
CA GLY A 162 3.58 -13.01 -15.69
C GLY A 162 3.24 -13.79 -14.42
N TRP A 163 3.27 -13.10 -13.27
CA TRP A 163 2.97 -13.71 -11.99
C TRP A 163 1.55 -14.31 -11.94
N ILE A 164 0.53 -13.59 -12.40
CA ILE A 164 -0.85 -14.10 -12.38
C ILE A 164 -1.03 -15.28 -13.34
N ALA A 165 -0.37 -15.27 -14.50
CA ALA A 165 -0.37 -16.41 -15.43
C ALA A 165 0.22 -17.66 -14.76
N ASP A 166 1.37 -17.54 -14.08
CA ASP A 166 2.02 -18.64 -13.35
C ASP A 166 1.10 -19.17 -12.21
N GLN A 167 0.41 -18.27 -11.49
CA GLN A 167 -0.53 -18.67 -10.45
C GLN A 167 -1.73 -19.45 -11.02
N GLN A 168 -2.25 -19.01 -12.17
CA GLN A 168 -3.37 -19.68 -12.84
C GLN A 168 -2.96 -21.02 -13.41
N GLU A 169 -1.77 -21.18 -13.97
CA GLU A 169 -1.21 -22.48 -14.36
C GLU A 169 -1.07 -23.41 -13.15
N GLY A 170 -0.75 -22.86 -11.98
CA GLY A 170 -0.71 -23.56 -10.70
C GLY A 170 -2.08 -23.84 -10.07
N GLY A 171 -3.19 -23.48 -10.72
CA GLY A 171 -4.56 -23.72 -10.26
C GLY A 171 -5.09 -22.70 -9.24
N LYS A 172 -4.42 -21.55 -9.06
CA LYS A 172 -4.88 -20.45 -8.22
C LYS A 172 -5.51 -19.35 -9.04
N PHE A 173 -6.40 -18.56 -8.44
CA PHE A 173 -7.02 -17.39 -9.05
C PHE A 173 -7.67 -17.64 -10.42
N LEU A 174 -8.21 -18.83 -10.64
CA LEU A 174 -8.78 -19.24 -11.93
C LEU A 174 -9.98 -18.37 -12.35
N GLU A 175 -10.70 -17.78 -11.39
CA GLU A 175 -11.85 -16.91 -11.64
C GLU A 175 -11.45 -15.42 -11.76
N PHE A 176 -10.16 -15.10 -11.61
CA PHE A 176 -9.72 -13.72 -11.71
C PHE A 176 -9.86 -13.20 -13.15
N LEU A 177 -10.67 -12.17 -13.29
CA LEU A 177 -10.82 -11.41 -14.52
C LEU A 177 -10.10 -10.07 -14.38
N ASP A 178 -9.16 -9.83 -15.28
CA ASP A 178 -8.35 -8.60 -15.28
C ASP A 178 -9.08 -7.43 -15.97
N VAL A 179 -10.21 -7.07 -15.41
CA VAL A 179 -11.05 -5.96 -15.87
C VAL A 179 -11.06 -4.82 -14.85
N PRO A 180 -11.30 -3.58 -15.30
CA PRO A 180 -11.51 -2.47 -14.37
C PRO A 180 -12.67 -2.77 -13.42
N PRO A 181 -12.51 -2.51 -12.10
CA PRO A 181 -13.61 -2.67 -11.15
C PRO A 181 -14.80 -1.78 -11.52
N ASP A 182 -16.00 -2.36 -11.55
CA ASP A 182 -17.28 -1.67 -11.77
C ASP A 182 -17.90 -1.26 -10.40
N GLU A 183 -17.10 -0.70 -9.53
CA GLU A 183 -17.56 -0.24 -8.23
C GLU A 183 -17.54 1.28 -8.15
N PRO A 184 -18.55 1.90 -7.51
CA PRO A 184 -18.59 3.35 -7.36
C PRO A 184 -17.40 3.83 -6.49
N PHE A 185 -16.70 4.84 -6.98
CA PHE A 185 -15.59 5.47 -6.26
C PHE A 185 -16.10 6.25 -5.05
N ARG A 186 -15.62 5.92 -3.85
CA ARG A 186 -16.05 6.48 -2.56
C ARG A 186 -14.87 7.07 -1.80
N PRO A 187 -14.37 8.25 -2.19
CA PRO A 187 -13.20 8.83 -1.54
C PRO A 187 -13.50 9.23 -0.10
N ALA A 188 -12.53 8.99 0.78
CA ALA A 188 -12.53 9.56 2.12
C ALA A 188 -12.40 11.10 2.05
N PRO A 189 -12.85 11.84 3.09
CA PRO A 189 -12.55 13.25 3.19
C PRO A 189 -11.04 13.51 3.12
N PRO A 190 -10.57 14.60 2.47
CA PRO A 190 -9.16 14.91 2.40
C PRO A 190 -8.58 15.11 3.80
N PRO A 191 -7.32 14.71 4.05
CA PRO A 191 -6.68 14.96 5.33
C PRO A 191 -6.66 16.46 5.65
N PRO A 192 -6.94 16.85 6.90
CA PRO A 192 -6.88 18.24 7.33
C PRO A 192 -5.45 18.79 7.29
N GLU A 193 -5.32 20.12 7.31
CA GLU A 193 -4.03 20.84 7.36
C GLU A 193 -3.24 20.60 8.65
#